data_52909294c62bf940991947e67ff1ad87
#
_entry.id   52909294c62bf940991947e67ff1ad87
#
_cell.length_a   1.000
_cell.length_b   1.000
_cell.length_c   1.000
_cell.angle_alpha   90.00
_cell.angle_beta   90.00
_cell.angle_gamma   90.00
#
_symmetry.space_group_name_H-M   'P 1'
#
loop_
_entity.id
_entity.type
_entity.pdbx_description
1 polymer ?
#
loop_
_entity_poly.entity_id
_entity_poly.type
_entity_poly.pdbx_seq_one_letter_code
_entity_poly.pdbx_strand_id
1 'polypeptide(L)'
;MGLVSRSLPREDVLTTALAAAEGIAAAAPIANKLTVAALRDGGHATFHDAIEWEALAQSVTLATEDLQEGIAAASQRRAPAFRGK
;
A
#
# COMPACT_ATOMS: atom_id res chain seq x y z
N MET A 1 4.93 -9.05 -20.42
CA MET A 1 5.62 -7.77 -20.44
C MET A 1 5.43 -6.93 -19.16
N GLY A 2 4.58 -7.32 -18.25
CA GLY A 2 4.38 -6.60 -16.99
C GLY A 2 3.53 -5.33 -17.08
N LEU A 3 2.85 -5.08 -18.19
CA LEU A 3 1.96 -3.93 -18.35
C LEU A 3 0.64 -4.09 -17.59
N VAL A 4 0.20 -5.33 -17.43
CA VAL A 4 -1.02 -5.68 -16.69
C VAL A 4 -0.73 -6.82 -15.74
N SER A 5 -1.40 -6.85 -14.59
CA SER A 5 -1.23 -7.91 -13.60
C SER A 5 -1.91 -9.22 -14.01
N ARG A 6 -3.04 -9.11 -14.72
CA ARG A 6 -3.83 -10.26 -15.19
C ARG A 6 -4.52 -9.93 -16.51
N SER A 7 -4.66 -10.93 -17.35
CA SER A 7 -5.55 -10.92 -18.52
C SER A 7 -6.70 -11.87 -18.22
N LEU A 8 -7.93 -11.40 -18.32
CA LEU A 8 -9.14 -12.07 -17.86
C LEU A 8 -10.23 -12.01 -18.94
N PRO A 9 -11.17 -12.95 -18.96
CA PRO A 9 -12.42 -12.80 -19.70
C PRO A 9 -13.14 -11.51 -19.31
N ARG A 10 -13.84 -10.89 -20.28
CA ARG A 10 -14.48 -9.58 -20.07
C ARG A 10 -15.45 -9.56 -18.87
N GLU A 11 -16.18 -10.63 -18.66
CA GLU A 11 -17.15 -10.80 -17.58
C GLU A 11 -16.49 -10.81 -16.18
N ASP A 12 -15.22 -11.19 -16.08
CA ASP A 12 -14.50 -11.30 -14.80
C ASP A 12 -13.71 -10.05 -14.43
N VAL A 13 -13.53 -9.11 -15.37
CA VAL A 13 -12.67 -7.93 -15.17
C VAL A 13 -13.16 -7.06 -14.02
N LEU A 14 -14.44 -6.69 -14.01
CA LEU A 14 -14.98 -5.81 -12.97
C LEU A 14 -14.93 -6.45 -11.58
N THR A 15 -15.35 -7.69 -11.45
CA THR A 15 -15.35 -8.42 -10.17
C THR A 15 -13.93 -8.53 -9.61
N THR A 16 -12.95 -8.85 -10.47
CA THR A 16 -11.55 -8.96 -10.07
C THR A 16 -10.97 -7.60 -9.67
N ALA A 17 -11.31 -6.54 -10.41
CA ALA A 17 -10.86 -5.18 -10.11
C ALA A 17 -11.44 -4.68 -8.77
N LEU A 18 -12.71 -4.94 -8.50
CA LEU A 18 -13.34 -4.58 -7.23
C LEU A 18 -12.72 -5.32 -6.05
N ALA A 19 -12.45 -6.61 -6.19
CA ALA A 19 -11.76 -7.37 -5.14
C ALA A 19 -10.36 -6.83 -4.83
N ALA A 20 -9.61 -6.43 -5.86
CA ALA A 20 -8.32 -5.77 -5.69
C ALA A 20 -8.46 -4.40 -4.99
N ALA A 21 -9.44 -3.60 -5.38
CA ALA A 21 -9.72 -2.30 -4.77
C ALA A 21 -10.12 -2.43 -3.30
N GLU A 22 -10.93 -3.41 -2.94
CA GLU A 22 -11.29 -3.70 -1.54
C GLU A 22 -10.07 -4.07 -0.70
N GLY A 23 -9.16 -4.89 -1.23
CA GLY A 23 -7.91 -5.21 -0.58
C GLY A 23 -7.04 -3.98 -0.32
N ILE A 24 -6.96 -3.07 -1.28
CA ILE A 24 -6.23 -1.79 -1.13
C ILE A 24 -6.94 -0.88 -0.11
N ALA A 25 -8.26 -0.80 -0.16
CA ALA A 25 -9.03 0.03 0.77
C ALA A 25 -8.94 -0.44 2.23
N ALA A 26 -8.69 -1.73 2.45
CA ALA A 26 -8.49 -2.29 3.78
C ALA A 26 -7.08 -2.06 4.35
N ALA A 27 -6.14 -1.58 3.55
CA ALA A 27 -4.78 -1.29 4.00
C ALA A 27 -4.66 0.11 4.61
N ALA A 28 -3.55 0.38 5.33
CA ALA A 28 -3.32 1.66 5.99
C ALA A 28 -3.27 2.82 4.98
N PRO A 29 -4.17 3.82 5.05
CA PRO A 29 -4.32 4.85 4.02
C PRO A 29 -3.08 5.70 3.79
N ILE A 30 -2.36 6.06 4.86
CA ILE A 30 -1.14 6.87 4.76
C ILE A 30 -0.03 6.08 4.05
N ALA A 31 0.16 4.82 4.40
CA ALA A 31 1.14 3.94 3.74
C ALA A 31 0.81 3.75 2.25
N ASN A 32 -0.47 3.50 1.92
CA ASN A 32 -0.92 3.41 0.53
C ASN A 32 -0.60 4.69 -0.27
N LYS A 33 -0.89 5.85 0.30
CA LYS A 33 -0.62 7.14 -0.35
C LYS A 33 0.85 7.35 -0.65
N LEU A 34 1.72 7.03 0.31
CA LEU A 34 3.17 7.15 0.14
C LEU A 34 3.71 6.15 -0.89
N THR A 35 3.21 4.92 -0.89
CA THR A 35 3.56 3.90 -1.89
C THR A 35 3.17 4.34 -3.30
N VAL A 36 1.95 4.84 -3.47
CA VAL A 36 1.48 5.35 -4.78
C VAL A 36 2.32 6.53 -5.24
N ALA A 37 2.69 7.45 -4.34
CA ALA A 37 3.58 8.57 -4.67
C ALA A 37 4.94 8.06 -5.17
N ALA A 38 5.57 7.15 -4.45
CA ALA A 38 6.84 6.54 -4.83
C ALA A 38 6.80 5.89 -6.22
N LEU A 39 5.69 5.22 -6.56
CA LEU A 39 5.54 4.55 -7.86
C LEU A 39 5.23 5.51 -9.01
N ARG A 40 4.50 6.62 -8.74
CA ARG A 40 4.09 7.58 -9.78
C ARG A 40 5.19 8.52 -10.21
N ASP A 41 6.03 8.94 -9.31
CA ASP A 41 7.12 9.89 -9.60
C ASP A 41 8.25 9.29 -10.46
N GLY A 42 7.98 8.13 -11.05
CA GLY A 42 8.82 7.54 -12.11
C GLY A 42 10.07 6.88 -11.62
N GLY A 43 10.11 6.60 -10.38
CA GLY A 43 11.25 5.95 -9.79
C GLY A 43 12.36 6.95 -9.48
N HIS A 44 12.95 6.74 -8.38
CA HIS A 44 14.14 7.39 -7.96
C HIS A 44 15.25 7.07 -8.97
N ALA A 45 16.04 8.07 -9.32
CA ALA A 45 17.07 7.94 -10.34
C ALA A 45 18.14 6.89 -9.97
N THR A 46 18.32 6.66 -8.66
CA THR A 46 19.27 5.68 -8.15
C THR A 46 18.66 4.84 -7.02
N PHE A 47 19.30 3.72 -6.72
CA PHE A 47 18.97 2.91 -5.54
C PHE A 47 19.09 3.73 -4.23
N HIS A 48 20.08 4.62 -4.17
CA HIS A 48 20.29 5.47 -3.01
C HIS A 48 19.12 6.41 -2.77
N ASP A 49 18.64 7.08 -3.83
CA ASP A 49 17.47 7.97 -3.74
C ASP A 49 16.22 7.21 -3.27
N ALA A 50 16.05 5.97 -3.75
CA ALA A 50 14.94 5.12 -3.34
C ALA A 50 15.00 4.78 -1.84
N ILE A 51 16.16 4.47 -1.32
CA ILE A 51 16.37 4.18 0.11
C ILE A 51 16.15 5.43 0.97
N GLU A 52 16.60 6.60 0.53
CA GLU A 52 16.33 7.86 1.24
C GLU A 52 14.85 8.19 1.29
N TRP A 53 14.14 8.04 0.16
CA TRP A 53 12.68 8.19 0.13
C TRP A 53 11.99 7.22 1.08
N GLU A 54 12.36 5.96 1.06
CA GLU A 54 11.79 4.93 1.93
C GLU A 54 12.00 5.27 3.41
N ALA A 55 13.19 5.73 3.79
CA ALA A 55 13.50 6.14 5.15
C ALA A 55 12.62 7.31 5.62
N LEU A 56 12.40 8.31 4.74
CA LEU A 56 11.51 9.44 5.02
C LEU A 56 10.05 9.00 5.13
N ALA A 57 9.58 8.19 4.18
CA ALA A 57 8.23 7.67 4.19
C ALA A 57 7.98 6.80 5.43
N GLN A 58 8.95 5.99 5.82
CA GLN A 58 8.90 5.16 7.02
C GLN A 58 8.80 6.01 8.29
N SER A 59 9.53 7.12 8.37
CA SER A 59 9.45 8.00 9.54
C SER A 59 8.06 8.60 9.74
N VAL A 60 7.33 8.88 8.64
CA VAL A 60 5.93 9.33 8.70
C VAL A 60 5.02 8.21 9.18
N THR A 61 5.15 7.01 8.62
CA THR A 61 4.28 5.88 8.99
C THR A 61 4.51 5.41 10.42
N LEU A 62 5.76 5.47 10.92
CA LEU A 62 6.10 5.12 12.30
C LEU A 62 5.42 6.03 13.35
N ALA A 63 5.04 7.25 12.96
CA ALA A 63 4.37 8.20 13.84
C ALA A 63 2.83 8.04 13.85
N THR A 64 2.26 7.08 13.11
CA THR A 64 0.81 6.93 12.97
C THR A 64 0.19 6.00 14.03
N GLU A 65 -1.08 6.26 14.36
CA GLU A 65 -1.89 5.32 15.16
C GLU A 65 -2.11 4.00 14.41
N ASP A 66 -2.20 4.05 13.08
CA ASP A 66 -2.38 2.89 12.22
C ASP A 66 -1.20 1.90 12.33
N LEU A 67 0.02 2.38 12.60
CA LEU A 67 1.13 1.47 12.91
C LEU A 67 0.88 0.65 14.16
N GLN A 68 0.43 1.31 15.23
CA GLN A 68 0.15 0.63 16.51
C GLN A 68 -0.99 -0.38 16.34
N GLU A 69 -2.03 0.00 15.61
CA GLU A 69 -3.12 -0.91 15.25
C GLU A 69 -2.61 -2.10 14.43
N GLY A 70 -1.76 -1.87 13.43
CA GLY A 70 -1.17 -2.93 12.61
C GLY A 70 -0.37 -3.93 13.44
N ILE A 71 0.47 -3.46 14.36
CA ILE A 71 1.25 -4.29 15.28
C ILE A 71 0.33 -5.09 16.20
N ALA A 72 -0.68 -4.42 16.78
CA ALA A 72 -1.64 -5.08 17.68
C ALA A 72 -2.46 -6.15 16.94
N ALA A 73 -2.96 -5.83 15.75
CA ALA A 73 -3.73 -6.75 14.92
C ALA A 73 -2.91 -7.98 14.53
N ALA A 74 -1.65 -7.79 14.13
CA ALA A 74 -0.74 -8.88 13.79
C ALA A 74 -0.46 -9.80 14.99
N SER A 75 -0.18 -9.22 16.16
CA SER A 75 0.05 -10.00 17.39
C SER A 75 -1.17 -10.79 17.82
N GLN A 76 -2.37 -10.24 17.64
CA GLN A 76 -3.65 -10.84 17.97
C GLN A 76 -4.22 -11.73 16.87
N ARG A 77 -3.56 -11.81 15.71
CA ARG A 77 -3.99 -12.57 14.53
C ARG A 77 -5.42 -12.21 14.08
N ARG A 78 -5.75 -10.92 14.11
CA ARG A 78 -7.02 -10.36 13.63
C ARG A 78 -6.80 -9.40 12.46
N ALA A 79 -7.87 -9.08 11.76
CA ALA A 79 -7.84 -8.02 10.77
C ALA A 79 -7.62 -6.65 11.45
N PRO A 80 -6.75 -5.78 10.91
CA PRO A 80 -6.58 -4.42 11.40
C PRO A 80 -7.76 -3.52 11.03
N ALA A 81 -7.98 -2.47 11.83
CA ALA A 81 -9.00 -1.45 11.58
C ALA A 81 -8.32 -0.08 11.41
N PHE A 82 -7.70 0.12 10.25
CA PHE A 82 -6.98 1.35 9.94
C PHE A 82 -7.91 2.57 9.77
N ARG A 83 -7.44 3.74 10.20
CA ARG A 83 -8.22 4.99 10.22
C ARG A 83 -7.55 6.14 9.44
N GLY A 84 -6.35 5.95 8.93
CA GLY A 84 -5.61 6.98 8.21
C GLY A 84 -5.00 8.07 9.11
N LYS A 85 -4.63 7.71 10.31
CA LYS A 85 -4.02 8.64 11.25
C LYS A 85 -2.99 7.98 12.17
#